data_7c5af19b5c24ade10c060579b748f3bd
#
_entry.id   7c5af19b5c24ade10c060579b748f3bd
#
_cell.length_a   1.000
_cell.length_b   1.000
_cell.length_c   1.000
_cell.angle_alpha   90.00
_cell.angle_beta   90.00
_cell.angle_gamma   90.00
#
_symmetry.space_group_name_H-M   'P 1'
#
loop_
_entity.id
_entity.type
_entity.pdbx_description
1 polymer ?
#
loop_
_entity_poly.entity_id
_entity_poly.type
_entity_poly.pdbx_seq_one_letter_code
_entity_poly.pdbx_strand_id
1 'polypeptide(L)'
;PYRRQRQMCIRDRDTRNGLPLGFIEHRGKHMSRDARVDNSRCSEVKNGVLQIRSIEEADSVDNRFGKRVKFSHGCYRTALPGSSEEWCNFTENMRIEVRFKRNAYEGFNDALWFMGNNNLPWPANGEIDLLENPKRKLNNRAHFTLHSENHYAGVVGGAGSVTSSIEIRDMSKWNIYWLEWYPDRIVGGVNGATYFEHKRGENGNTDWPWSDPKGFFMIFSTGISTLSLIHI
;
A
#
# COMPACT_ATOMS: atom_id res chain seq x y z
N PRO A 1 -10.61 -22.79 10.46
CA PRO A 1 -11.60 -21.84 10.94
C PRO A 1 -10.97 -20.45 10.97
N TYR A 2 -11.54 -19.55 10.16
CA TYR A 2 -11.11 -18.15 10.10
C TYR A 2 -11.29 -17.50 11.47
N ARG A 3 -10.20 -16.98 12.08
CA ARG A 3 -10.35 -16.01 13.14
C ARG A 3 -10.87 -14.72 12.50
N ARG A 4 -12.16 -14.44 12.68
CA ARG A 4 -12.69 -13.10 12.49
C ARG A 4 -12.03 -12.20 13.53
N GLN A 5 -10.90 -11.59 13.19
CA GLN A 5 -10.51 -10.39 13.89
C GLN A 5 -11.53 -9.33 13.53
N ARG A 6 -12.19 -8.81 14.56
CA ARG A 6 -13.20 -7.77 14.39
C ARG A 6 -12.56 -6.58 13.70
N GLN A 7 -13.25 -6.10 12.70
CA GLN A 7 -13.11 -4.82 12.05
C GLN A 7 -12.38 -3.81 12.96
N MET A 8 -11.15 -3.46 12.60
CA MET A 8 -10.48 -2.31 13.20
C MET A 8 -11.22 -1.07 12.72
N CYS A 9 -12.32 -0.74 13.40
CA CYS A 9 -12.97 0.55 13.20
C CYS A 9 -11.96 1.60 13.67
N ILE A 10 -11.57 2.50 12.78
CA ILE A 10 -10.85 3.74 13.12
C ILE A 10 -11.83 4.60 13.92
N ARG A 11 -12.22 4.16 15.13
CA ARG A 11 -13.18 4.87 16.01
C ARG A 11 -12.50 5.70 17.07
N ASP A 12 -11.29 5.33 17.49
CA ASP A 12 -10.61 6.00 18.58
C ASP A 12 -9.37 6.73 18.08
N ARG A 13 -9.30 8.00 18.39
CA ARG A 13 -8.13 8.82 18.13
C ARG A 13 -7.12 8.57 19.24
N ASP A 14 -5.87 8.30 18.90
CA ASP A 14 -4.79 8.57 19.85
C ASP A 14 -4.73 10.09 20.02
N THR A 15 -5.19 10.56 21.17
CA THR A 15 -5.27 11.99 21.49
C THR A 15 -3.90 12.65 21.56
N ARG A 16 -2.80 11.89 21.59
CA ARG A 16 -1.43 12.39 21.70
C ARG A 16 -0.90 13.04 20.43
N ASN A 17 -1.34 12.60 19.23
CA ASN A 17 -0.85 13.12 17.96
C ASN A 17 -1.95 13.34 16.90
N GLY A 18 -3.23 13.18 17.26
CA GLY A 18 -4.35 13.31 16.31
C GLY A 18 -4.41 12.21 15.24
N LEU A 19 -3.57 11.18 15.36
CA LEU A 19 -3.53 10.04 14.47
C LEU A 19 -4.58 8.99 14.87
N PRO A 20 -5.16 8.25 13.92
CA PRO A 20 -5.96 7.07 14.24
C PRO A 20 -5.11 6.06 15.02
N LEU A 21 -5.70 5.41 16.03
CA LEU A 21 -5.04 4.33 16.79
C LEU A 21 -4.49 3.28 15.83
N GLY A 22 -3.21 2.92 16.00
CA GLY A 22 -2.55 1.92 15.18
C GLY A 22 -1.97 2.42 13.85
N PHE A 23 -1.96 3.73 13.61
CA PHE A 23 -1.34 4.31 12.42
C PHE A 23 -0.18 5.23 12.78
N ILE A 24 0.93 5.07 12.05
CA ILE A 24 2.15 5.84 12.20
C ILE A 24 2.48 6.48 10.85
N GLU A 25 3.06 7.67 10.86
CA GLU A 25 3.54 8.30 9.63
C GLU A 25 4.61 7.43 8.95
N HIS A 26 4.37 7.07 7.70
CA HIS A 26 5.34 6.33 6.91
C HIS A 26 6.32 7.29 6.22
N ARG A 27 7.61 7.13 6.50
CA ARG A 27 8.70 7.94 5.92
C ARG A 27 9.67 7.08 5.09
N GLY A 28 9.17 6.08 4.37
CA GLY A 28 9.98 5.20 3.52
C GLY A 28 10.65 5.93 2.35
N LYS A 29 11.80 5.42 1.91
CA LYS A 29 12.58 6.05 0.81
C LYS A 29 11.77 6.21 -0.47
N HIS A 30 10.99 5.18 -0.84
CA HIS A 30 10.25 5.17 -2.09
C HIS A 30 9.11 6.20 -2.13
N MET A 31 8.45 6.42 -0.99
CA MET A 31 7.31 7.33 -0.90
C MET A 31 7.69 8.81 -0.88
N SER A 32 8.94 9.13 -0.54
CA SER A 32 9.37 10.52 -0.36
C SER A 32 10.27 11.03 -1.48
N ARG A 33 10.38 10.28 -2.58
CA ARG A 33 11.32 10.62 -3.65
C ARG A 33 10.90 11.85 -4.45
N ASP A 34 9.62 11.94 -4.78
CA ASP A 34 9.07 12.98 -5.65
C ASP A 34 8.08 13.91 -4.93
N ALA A 35 7.84 13.67 -3.65
CA ALA A 35 7.00 14.50 -2.79
C ALA A 35 7.50 14.50 -1.34
N ARG A 36 7.02 15.46 -0.53
CA ARG A 36 7.25 15.50 0.91
C ARG A 36 6.12 14.77 1.63
N VAL A 37 6.44 13.87 2.55
CA VAL A 37 5.42 13.31 3.47
C VAL A 37 5.07 14.36 4.54
N ASP A 38 3.80 14.75 4.57
CA ASP A 38 3.27 15.72 5.54
C ASP A 38 1.84 15.34 5.92
N ASN A 39 1.71 14.42 6.86
CA ASN A 39 0.40 13.92 7.27
C ASN A 39 -0.46 14.98 7.97
N SER A 40 0.15 15.98 8.60
CA SER A 40 -0.58 17.03 9.32
C SER A 40 -1.47 17.87 8.41
N ARG A 41 -1.02 18.11 7.16
CA ARG A 41 -1.75 18.86 6.15
C ARG A 41 -2.45 17.97 5.11
N CYS A 42 -1.88 16.79 4.89
CA CYS A 42 -2.29 15.90 3.78
C CYS A 42 -3.23 14.79 4.23
N SER A 43 -3.70 14.80 5.46
CA SER A 43 -4.69 13.82 5.91
C SER A 43 -5.58 14.35 7.03
N GLU A 44 -6.75 13.76 7.13
CA GLU A 44 -7.70 13.99 8.21
C GLU A 44 -8.58 12.76 8.43
N VAL A 45 -9.11 12.60 9.64
CA VAL A 45 -10.20 11.66 9.92
C VAL A 45 -11.48 12.47 10.06
N LYS A 46 -12.40 12.29 9.14
CA LYS A 46 -13.68 13.01 9.12
C LYS A 46 -14.83 12.02 8.95
N ASN A 47 -15.81 12.09 9.84
CA ASN A 47 -16.98 11.20 9.84
C ASN A 47 -16.59 9.70 9.81
N GLY A 48 -15.56 9.31 10.59
CA GLY A 48 -15.06 7.93 10.64
C GLY A 48 -14.30 7.46 9.40
N VAL A 49 -13.93 8.36 8.48
CA VAL A 49 -13.18 8.06 7.26
C VAL A 49 -11.82 8.73 7.33
N LEU A 50 -10.75 7.93 7.14
CA LEU A 50 -9.42 8.45 6.88
C LEU A 50 -9.37 8.98 5.44
N GLN A 51 -9.07 10.26 5.30
CA GLN A 51 -8.85 10.93 4.02
C GLN A 51 -7.37 11.23 3.89
N ILE A 52 -6.77 10.77 2.78
CA ILE A 52 -5.37 11.05 2.43
C ILE A 52 -5.38 11.79 1.11
N ARG A 53 -4.59 12.86 1.03
CA ARG A 53 -4.53 13.73 -0.16
C ARG A 53 -3.09 14.07 -0.51
N SER A 54 -2.89 14.52 -1.74
CA SER A 54 -1.69 15.24 -2.15
C SER A 54 -2.02 16.72 -2.31
N ILE A 55 -1.06 17.58 -1.99
CA ILE A 55 -1.17 19.04 -2.06
C ILE A 55 -0.04 19.53 -2.94
N GLU A 56 -0.37 20.38 -3.94
CA GLU A 56 0.64 21.14 -4.65
C GLU A 56 1.09 22.30 -3.76
N GLU A 57 2.40 22.45 -3.60
CA GLU A 57 2.99 23.52 -2.81
C GLU A 57 3.13 24.78 -3.67
N ALA A 58 2.81 25.94 -3.10
CA ALA A 58 2.99 27.23 -3.76
C ALA A 58 4.46 27.44 -4.20
N ASP A 59 5.40 27.10 -3.28
CA ASP A 59 6.82 27.04 -3.54
C ASP A 59 7.35 25.63 -3.39
N SER A 60 8.48 25.33 -4.08
CA SER A 60 9.12 24.04 -3.87
C SER A 60 9.58 23.88 -2.41
N VAL A 61 9.35 22.74 -1.83
CA VAL A 61 9.74 22.38 -0.46
C VAL A 61 10.75 21.25 -0.47
N ASP A 62 11.57 21.17 0.57
CA ASP A 62 12.53 20.08 0.68
C ASP A 62 11.83 18.81 1.18
N ASN A 63 12.05 17.69 0.49
CA ASN A 63 11.70 16.40 1.03
C ASN A 63 12.76 15.92 2.03
N ARG A 64 12.53 14.76 2.68
CA ARG A 64 13.49 14.22 3.67
C ARG A 64 14.88 13.86 3.13
N PHE A 65 15.09 13.92 1.81
CA PHE A 65 16.38 13.66 1.16
C PHE A 65 17.04 14.93 0.67
N GLY A 66 16.52 16.11 1.05
CA GLY A 66 17.02 17.39 0.60
C GLY A 66 16.71 17.71 -0.87
N LYS A 67 15.83 16.93 -1.51
CA LYS A 67 15.39 17.21 -2.89
C LYS A 67 14.23 18.22 -2.85
N ARG A 68 14.34 19.26 -3.67
CA ARG A 68 13.23 20.21 -3.89
C ARG A 68 12.10 19.53 -4.66
N VAL A 69 10.92 19.54 -4.09
CA VAL A 69 9.71 18.92 -4.65
C VAL A 69 8.53 19.88 -4.62
N LYS A 70 7.60 19.72 -5.55
CA LYS A 70 6.42 20.57 -5.71
C LYS A 70 5.19 20.05 -4.99
N PHE A 71 5.25 18.85 -4.39
CA PHE A 71 4.10 18.21 -3.78
C PHE A 71 4.40 17.72 -2.38
N SER A 72 3.37 17.78 -1.53
CA SER A 72 3.29 17.06 -0.26
C SER A 72 2.15 16.05 -0.31
N HIS A 73 2.29 14.93 0.39
CA HIS A 73 1.29 13.89 0.43
C HIS A 73 1.18 13.21 1.81
N GLY A 74 0.05 12.55 2.07
CA GLY A 74 -0.15 11.72 3.24
C GLY A 74 0.31 10.29 3.00
N CYS A 75 0.91 9.67 4.04
CA CYS A 75 1.33 8.29 4.01
C CYS A 75 1.36 7.72 5.42
N TYR A 76 0.62 6.62 5.65
CA TYR A 76 0.50 5.96 6.94
C TYR A 76 0.87 4.49 6.86
N ARG A 77 1.29 3.93 7.99
CA ARG A 77 1.53 2.50 8.16
C ARG A 77 1.04 2.01 9.51
N THR A 78 0.81 0.70 9.64
CA THR A 78 0.24 0.08 10.84
C THR A 78 1.27 -0.38 11.86
N ALA A 79 2.56 -0.42 11.51
CA ALA A 79 3.64 -0.77 12.44
C ALA A 79 4.96 -0.10 12.05
N LEU A 80 5.89 -0.02 13.00
CA LEU A 80 7.27 0.41 12.77
C LEU A 80 8.12 -0.82 12.43
N PRO A 81 8.84 -0.86 11.29
CA PRO A 81 9.75 -1.94 10.98
C PRO A 81 10.79 -2.13 12.10
N GLY A 82 10.92 -3.37 12.58
CA GLY A 82 11.89 -3.72 13.62
C GLY A 82 11.55 -3.23 15.02
N SER A 83 10.38 -2.63 15.26
CA SER A 83 9.92 -2.27 16.60
C SER A 83 9.17 -3.43 17.25
N SER A 84 9.26 -3.52 18.57
CA SER A 84 8.41 -4.40 19.38
C SER A 84 6.99 -3.83 19.56
N GLU A 85 6.72 -2.63 19.10
CA GLU A 85 5.38 -2.04 19.08
C GLU A 85 4.58 -2.63 17.92
N GLU A 86 4.10 -3.84 18.13
CA GLU A 86 3.24 -4.58 17.21
C GLU A 86 1.80 -4.07 17.27
N TRP A 87 1.57 -2.86 16.74
CA TRP A 87 0.22 -2.30 16.73
C TRP A 87 -0.70 -3.07 15.79
N CYS A 88 -0.19 -3.53 14.67
CA CYS A 88 -0.92 -4.37 13.72
C CYS A 88 0.02 -4.98 12.69
N ASN A 89 0.58 -6.13 13.01
CA ASN A 89 1.23 -6.99 12.01
C ASN A 89 0.21 -7.98 11.47
N PHE A 90 0.23 -8.14 10.16
CA PHE A 90 -0.59 -9.10 9.43
C PHE A 90 0.25 -10.31 9.08
N THR A 91 -0.33 -11.48 9.23
CA THR A 91 0.32 -12.76 8.92
C THR A 91 -0.61 -13.61 8.09
N GLU A 92 -0.13 -14.77 7.67
CA GLU A 92 -0.97 -15.78 7.01
C GLU A 92 -2.18 -16.23 7.86
N ASN A 93 -3.11 -16.95 7.23
CA ASN A 93 -4.37 -17.44 7.79
C ASN A 93 -5.38 -16.35 8.17
N MET A 94 -5.41 -15.27 7.37
CA MET A 94 -6.38 -14.20 7.56
C MET A 94 -6.99 -13.72 6.25
N ARG A 95 -8.15 -13.08 6.40
CA ARG A 95 -8.76 -12.26 5.36
C ARG A 95 -8.76 -10.81 5.82
N ILE A 96 -8.29 -9.94 4.94
CA ILE A 96 -8.23 -8.49 5.15
C ILE A 96 -9.16 -7.84 4.13
N GLU A 97 -10.01 -6.94 4.57
CA GLU A 97 -10.88 -6.16 3.70
C GLU A 97 -10.70 -4.67 3.97
N VAL A 98 -10.53 -3.91 2.90
CA VAL A 98 -10.41 -2.46 2.96
C VAL A 98 -11.48 -1.82 2.08
N ARG A 99 -12.33 -1.00 2.68
CA ARG A 99 -13.29 -0.20 1.94
C ARG A 99 -12.62 1.11 1.55
N PHE A 100 -12.41 1.28 0.27
CA PHE A 100 -11.62 2.38 -0.28
C PHE A 100 -12.28 3.01 -1.50
N LYS A 101 -12.11 4.30 -1.66
CA LYS A 101 -12.42 5.03 -2.90
C LYS A 101 -11.30 6.01 -3.21
N ARG A 102 -11.05 6.26 -4.48
CA ARG A 102 -10.10 7.27 -4.92
C ARG A 102 -10.76 8.29 -5.84
N ASN A 103 -10.21 9.49 -5.86
CA ASN A 103 -10.47 10.41 -6.95
C ASN A 103 -9.56 10.03 -8.11
N ALA A 104 -10.15 9.88 -9.29
CA ALA A 104 -9.42 9.48 -10.49
C ALA A 104 -8.79 10.72 -11.14
N TYR A 105 -7.53 10.99 -10.83
CA TYR A 105 -6.71 11.99 -11.51
C TYR A 105 -5.47 11.34 -12.11
N GLU A 106 -5.00 11.85 -13.23
CA GLU A 106 -3.69 11.46 -13.76
C GLU A 106 -2.55 11.88 -12.82
N GLY A 107 -1.47 11.14 -12.84
CA GLY A 107 -0.30 11.43 -12.02
C GLY A 107 -0.31 10.78 -10.64
N PHE A 108 -1.43 10.22 -10.19
CA PHE A 108 -1.55 9.63 -8.86
C PHE A 108 -1.36 8.12 -8.88
N ASN A 109 -0.59 7.62 -7.91
CA ASN A 109 -0.55 6.22 -7.53
C ASN A 109 -1.08 6.10 -6.10
N ASP A 110 -2.38 5.91 -5.97
CA ASP A 110 -3.00 5.59 -4.68
C ASP A 110 -2.78 4.11 -4.42
N ALA A 111 -2.23 3.76 -3.27
CA ALA A 111 -1.86 2.40 -2.95
C ALA A 111 -2.33 1.97 -1.56
N LEU A 112 -2.79 0.71 -1.52
CA LEU A 112 -3.02 -0.09 -0.33
C LEU A 112 -2.08 -1.29 -0.43
N TRP A 113 -1.08 -1.36 0.41
CA TRP A 113 -0.01 -2.32 0.25
C TRP A 113 0.59 -2.76 1.59
N PHE A 114 1.35 -3.84 1.57
CA PHE A 114 1.97 -4.43 2.74
C PHE A 114 3.46 -4.64 2.49
N MET A 115 4.25 -4.44 3.52
CA MET A 115 5.69 -4.71 3.47
C MET A 115 6.12 -5.55 4.65
N GLY A 116 7.04 -6.50 4.40
CA GLY A 116 7.55 -7.40 5.43
C GLY A 116 8.30 -6.65 6.54
N ASN A 117 8.07 -7.09 7.79
CA ASN A 117 8.65 -6.50 9.01
C ASN A 117 9.90 -7.23 9.49
N ASN A 118 10.61 -7.92 8.60
CA ASN A 118 11.71 -8.82 8.91
C ASN A 118 13.12 -8.21 8.85
N ASN A 119 13.25 -6.91 8.62
CA ASN A 119 14.51 -6.18 8.47
C ASN A 119 15.38 -6.59 7.26
N LEU A 120 14.90 -7.47 6.37
CA LEU A 120 15.58 -7.74 5.13
C LEU A 120 15.45 -6.53 4.17
N PRO A 121 16.40 -6.33 3.26
CA PRO A 121 16.28 -5.28 2.25
C PRO A 121 15.13 -5.62 1.28
N TRP A 122 14.49 -4.60 0.74
CA TRP A 122 13.55 -4.78 -0.36
C TRP A 122 14.29 -5.26 -1.62
N PRO A 123 13.75 -6.22 -2.39
CA PRO A 123 12.44 -6.86 -2.24
C PRO A 123 12.45 -8.19 -1.46
N ALA A 124 13.58 -8.60 -0.89
CA ALA A 124 13.70 -9.85 -0.14
C ALA A 124 12.79 -9.90 1.11
N ASN A 125 12.45 -8.73 1.67
CA ASN A 125 11.51 -8.64 2.79
C ASN A 125 10.06 -8.97 2.40
N GLY A 126 9.73 -9.02 1.11
CA GLY A 126 8.40 -9.25 0.59
C GLY A 126 7.50 -8.00 0.58
N GLU A 127 6.68 -7.89 -0.47
CA GLU A 127 5.68 -6.82 -0.62
C GLU A 127 4.40 -7.39 -1.24
N ILE A 128 3.25 -6.90 -0.80
CA ILE A 128 1.93 -7.25 -1.33
C ILE A 128 1.20 -5.94 -1.61
N ASP A 129 0.98 -5.63 -2.89
CA ASP A 129 0.18 -4.48 -3.30
C ASP A 129 -1.26 -4.95 -3.55
N LEU A 130 -2.13 -4.73 -2.58
CA LEU A 130 -3.56 -5.06 -2.70
C LEU A 130 -4.25 -4.19 -3.75
N LEU A 131 -3.81 -2.96 -3.86
CA LEU A 131 -4.25 -1.97 -4.84
C LEU A 131 -3.12 -1.01 -5.15
N GLU A 132 -2.82 -0.84 -6.41
CA GLU A 132 -1.98 0.25 -6.91
C GLU A 132 -2.40 0.71 -8.31
N ASN A 133 -1.89 1.89 -8.73
CA ASN A 133 -1.98 2.40 -10.09
C ASN A 133 -0.58 2.75 -10.62
N PRO A 134 0.24 1.75 -10.98
CA PRO A 134 1.66 1.95 -11.29
C PRO A 134 1.88 2.80 -12.53
N LYS A 135 0.92 2.84 -13.45
CA LYS A 135 0.99 3.66 -14.67
C LYS A 135 0.52 5.09 -14.47
N ARG A 136 -0.04 5.40 -13.30
CA ARG A 136 -0.55 6.75 -12.93
C ARG A 136 -1.49 7.38 -13.94
N LYS A 137 -2.13 6.55 -14.76
CA LYS A 137 -3.10 6.98 -15.77
C LYS A 137 -4.49 7.09 -15.15
N LEU A 138 -5.28 8.01 -15.70
CA LEU A 138 -6.72 8.06 -15.41
C LEU A 138 -7.38 6.80 -16.01
N ASN A 139 -7.56 5.79 -15.19
CA ASN A 139 -8.27 4.57 -15.56
C ASN A 139 -8.97 3.98 -14.33
N ASN A 140 -9.93 3.13 -14.58
CA ASN A 140 -10.64 2.36 -13.56
C ASN A 140 -10.00 0.97 -13.33
N ARG A 141 -8.67 0.87 -13.39
CA ARG A 141 -7.98 -0.41 -13.15
C ARG A 141 -7.35 -0.45 -11.77
N ALA A 142 -7.60 -1.53 -11.07
CA ALA A 142 -6.85 -1.95 -9.90
C ALA A 142 -5.80 -2.97 -10.30
N HIS A 143 -4.58 -2.78 -9.84
CA HIS A 143 -3.50 -3.75 -9.99
C HIS A 143 -3.24 -4.38 -8.63
N PHE A 144 -3.11 -5.70 -8.62
CA PHE A 144 -2.59 -6.48 -7.51
C PHE A 144 -1.20 -6.96 -7.90
N THR A 145 -0.22 -6.75 -7.02
CA THR A 145 1.17 -7.10 -7.33
C THR A 145 1.83 -7.76 -6.11
N LEU A 146 2.68 -8.75 -6.36
CA LEU A 146 3.58 -9.33 -5.37
C LEU A 146 5.02 -9.05 -5.78
N HIS A 147 5.85 -8.64 -4.81
CA HIS A 147 7.29 -8.49 -4.99
C HIS A 147 8.04 -9.34 -3.97
N SER A 148 9.04 -10.07 -4.47
CA SER A 148 9.98 -10.84 -3.70
C SER A 148 11.35 -10.84 -4.39
N GLU A 149 12.38 -11.43 -3.79
CA GLU A 149 13.75 -11.36 -4.32
C GLU A 149 13.86 -11.82 -5.77
N ASN A 150 13.12 -12.85 -6.15
CA ASN A 150 13.09 -13.38 -7.52
C ASN A 150 11.96 -12.81 -8.39
N HIS A 151 11.08 -11.97 -7.79
CA HIS A 151 9.88 -11.45 -8.46
C HIS A 151 9.76 -9.94 -8.27
N TYR A 152 10.62 -9.15 -8.91
CA TYR A 152 10.43 -7.71 -9.04
C TYR A 152 10.91 -7.20 -10.41
N ALA A 153 10.38 -6.07 -10.84
CA ALA A 153 10.81 -5.43 -12.08
C ALA A 153 12.27 -4.94 -11.92
N GLY A 154 13.21 -5.58 -12.60
CA GLY A 154 14.63 -5.25 -12.53
C GLY A 154 15.54 -6.44 -12.26
N VAL A 155 15.00 -7.62 -11.96
CA VAL A 155 15.78 -8.86 -11.91
C VAL A 155 16.14 -9.28 -13.31
N VAL A 156 17.42 -9.27 -13.64
CA VAL A 156 17.91 -9.81 -14.92
C VAL A 156 17.71 -11.33 -14.90
N GLY A 157 16.83 -11.82 -15.78
CA GLY A 157 16.48 -13.24 -15.86
C GLY A 157 15.45 -13.71 -14.83
N GLY A 158 14.92 -12.82 -14.01
CA GLY A 158 13.83 -13.10 -13.06
C GLY A 158 12.46 -13.08 -13.76
N ALA A 159 11.45 -13.67 -13.10
CA ALA A 159 10.08 -13.78 -13.62
C ALA A 159 9.32 -12.44 -13.65
N GLY A 160 9.93 -11.34 -13.19
CA GLY A 160 9.24 -10.05 -12.98
C GLY A 160 8.31 -10.10 -11.78
N SER A 161 7.59 -9.01 -11.53
CA SER A 161 6.55 -8.98 -10.49
C SER A 161 5.39 -9.90 -10.86
N VAL A 162 4.86 -10.66 -9.92
CA VAL A 162 3.61 -11.40 -10.12
C VAL A 162 2.47 -10.40 -10.02
N THR A 163 1.83 -10.10 -11.14
CA THR A 163 0.81 -9.05 -11.19
C THR A 163 -0.44 -9.49 -11.96
N SER A 164 -1.58 -8.99 -11.54
CA SER A 164 -2.83 -9.04 -12.27
C SER A 164 -3.58 -7.72 -12.15
N SER A 165 -4.55 -7.50 -13.02
CA SER A 165 -5.37 -6.28 -12.94
C SER A 165 -6.80 -6.54 -13.36
N ILE A 166 -7.71 -5.79 -12.76
CA ILE A 166 -9.14 -5.81 -13.09
C ILE A 166 -9.64 -4.40 -13.38
N GLU A 167 -10.57 -4.28 -14.29
CA GLU A 167 -11.32 -3.05 -14.49
C GLU A 167 -12.45 -2.95 -13.47
N ILE A 168 -12.55 -1.82 -12.77
CA ILE A 168 -13.57 -1.52 -11.79
C ILE A 168 -14.51 -0.49 -12.41
N ARG A 169 -15.82 -0.72 -12.33
CA ARG A 169 -16.83 0.15 -12.93
C ARG A 169 -16.64 1.62 -12.58
N ASP A 170 -16.34 1.93 -11.33
CA ASP A 170 -16.10 3.30 -10.87
C ASP A 170 -15.26 3.29 -9.57
N MET A 171 -14.00 3.67 -9.68
CA MET A 171 -13.10 3.75 -8.53
C MET A 171 -13.35 4.99 -7.65
N SER A 172 -14.11 5.97 -8.14
CA SER A 172 -14.53 7.13 -7.34
C SER A 172 -15.65 6.80 -6.34
N LYS A 173 -16.23 5.63 -6.45
CA LYS A 173 -17.19 5.09 -5.49
C LYS A 173 -16.49 4.19 -4.48
N TRP A 174 -17.18 3.88 -3.39
CA TRP A 174 -16.70 2.94 -2.41
C TRP A 174 -16.64 1.52 -2.99
N ASN A 175 -15.46 0.95 -3.02
CA ASN A 175 -15.18 -0.42 -3.39
C ASN A 175 -14.58 -1.16 -2.19
N ILE A 176 -14.75 -2.47 -2.11
CA ILE A 176 -14.18 -3.33 -1.07
C ILE A 176 -13.08 -4.14 -1.73
N TYR A 177 -11.83 -3.82 -1.43
CA TYR A 177 -10.65 -4.58 -1.82
C TYR A 177 -10.36 -5.59 -0.74
N TRP A 178 -10.02 -6.82 -1.12
CA TRP A 178 -9.78 -7.88 -0.15
C TRP A 178 -8.60 -8.75 -0.53
N LEU A 179 -7.95 -9.29 0.50
CA LEU A 179 -6.83 -10.20 0.48
C LEU A 179 -7.18 -11.41 1.35
N GLU A 180 -7.07 -12.61 0.82
CA GLU A 180 -7.01 -13.86 1.58
C GLU A 180 -5.59 -14.38 1.54
N TRP A 181 -5.03 -14.58 2.71
CA TRP A 181 -3.63 -14.89 2.88
C TRP A 181 -3.47 -16.23 3.58
N TYR A 182 -2.95 -17.19 2.84
CA TYR A 182 -2.74 -18.58 3.29
C TYR A 182 -1.23 -18.89 3.31
N PRO A 183 -0.79 -19.97 4.00
CA PRO A 183 0.61 -20.39 3.99
C PRO A 183 1.13 -20.79 2.60
N ASP A 184 0.24 -21.24 1.74
CA ASP A 184 0.55 -21.80 0.42
C ASP A 184 0.08 -20.96 -0.76
N ARG A 185 -0.71 -19.91 -0.52
CA ARG A 185 -1.23 -19.03 -1.57
C ARG A 185 -1.69 -17.68 -1.07
N ILE A 186 -1.72 -16.73 -1.96
CA ILE A 186 -2.29 -15.39 -1.78
C ILE A 186 -3.38 -15.21 -2.84
N VAL A 187 -4.56 -14.79 -2.40
CA VAL A 187 -5.72 -14.54 -3.26
C VAL A 187 -6.20 -13.12 -3.03
N GLY A 188 -6.46 -12.38 -4.10
CA GLY A 188 -6.92 -10.99 -4.03
C GLY A 188 -8.14 -10.73 -4.89
N GLY A 189 -8.93 -9.74 -4.46
CA GLY A 189 -10.14 -9.40 -5.18
C GLY A 189 -10.72 -8.02 -4.83
N VAL A 190 -11.80 -7.70 -5.54
CA VAL A 190 -12.56 -6.47 -5.32
C VAL A 190 -14.04 -6.74 -5.50
N ASN A 191 -14.87 -6.18 -4.59
CA ASN A 191 -16.34 -6.28 -4.63
C ASN A 191 -16.86 -7.72 -4.79
N GLY A 192 -16.18 -8.68 -4.15
CA GLY A 192 -16.52 -10.11 -4.22
C GLY A 192 -15.96 -10.86 -5.42
N ALA A 193 -15.39 -10.18 -6.42
CA ALA A 193 -14.73 -10.83 -7.57
C ALA A 193 -13.27 -11.09 -7.26
N THR A 194 -12.82 -12.34 -7.46
CA THR A 194 -11.39 -12.70 -7.44
C THR A 194 -10.76 -12.33 -8.78
N TYR A 195 -9.58 -11.71 -8.74
CA TYR A 195 -8.83 -11.42 -9.96
C TYR A 195 -7.32 -11.72 -9.84
N PHE A 196 -6.88 -12.15 -8.67
CA PHE A 196 -5.51 -12.52 -8.40
C PHE A 196 -5.45 -13.81 -7.57
N GLU A 197 -4.61 -14.74 -7.96
CA GLU A 197 -4.17 -15.88 -7.14
C GLU A 197 -2.73 -16.20 -7.50
N HIS A 198 -1.89 -16.43 -6.49
CA HIS A 198 -0.53 -16.91 -6.65
C HIS A 198 -0.25 -17.98 -5.59
N LYS A 199 0.32 -19.11 -6.03
CA LYS A 199 0.60 -20.28 -5.19
C LYS A 199 2.10 -20.42 -4.95
N ARG A 200 2.43 -20.83 -3.74
CA ARG A 200 3.80 -21.17 -3.38
C ARG A 200 4.33 -22.30 -4.28
N GLY A 201 5.54 -22.12 -4.81
CA GLY A 201 6.13 -23.09 -5.74
C GLY A 201 5.60 -23.02 -7.18
N GLU A 202 4.67 -22.11 -7.47
CA GLU A 202 4.18 -21.90 -8.82
C GLU A 202 5.32 -21.51 -9.76
N ASN A 203 5.36 -22.12 -10.94
CA ASN A 203 6.43 -21.93 -11.95
C ASN A 203 7.85 -22.24 -11.42
N GLY A 204 7.98 -23.15 -10.43
CA GLY A 204 9.26 -23.51 -9.83
C GLY A 204 9.85 -22.49 -8.87
N ASN A 205 9.07 -21.47 -8.52
CA ASN A 205 9.51 -20.46 -7.56
C ASN A 205 9.48 -20.97 -6.13
N THR A 206 10.66 -20.99 -5.47
CA THR A 206 10.81 -21.34 -4.06
C THR A 206 10.85 -20.12 -3.14
N ASP A 207 10.88 -18.91 -3.71
CA ASP A 207 10.91 -17.65 -2.98
C ASP A 207 9.51 -17.30 -2.47
N TRP A 208 9.33 -17.34 -1.13
CA TRP A 208 8.05 -17.14 -0.48
C TRP A 208 8.19 -16.33 0.83
N PRO A 209 8.50 -15.03 0.75
CA PRO A 209 8.71 -14.21 1.95
C PRO A 209 7.43 -13.94 2.74
N TRP A 210 6.28 -14.22 2.16
CA TRP A 210 4.96 -13.90 2.74
C TRP A 210 4.53 -14.82 3.89
N SER A 211 5.34 -15.81 4.26
CA SER A 211 5.16 -16.64 5.48
C SER A 211 6.12 -16.25 6.60
N ASP A 212 6.71 -15.06 6.54
CA ASP A 212 7.63 -14.61 7.61
C ASP A 212 6.87 -14.43 8.93
N PRO A 213 7.31 -15.05 10.03
CA PRO A 213 6.62 -14.97 11.32
C PRO A 213 6.60 -13.59 11.95
N LYS A 214 7.48 -12.67 11.53
CA LYS A 214 7.44 -11.27 11.94
C LYS A 214 6.28 -10.51 11.30
N GLY A 215 5.65 -11.10 10.28
CA GLY A 215 4.51 -10.54 9.60
C GLY A 215 4.81 -9.31 8.75
N PHE A 216 3.75 -8.64 8.37
CA PHE A 216 3.77 -7.49 7.47
C PHE A 216 3.00 -6.32 8.06
N PHE A 217 3.45 -5.13 7.85
CA PHE A 217 2.68 -3.93 8.15
C PHE A 217 1.99 -3.40 6.89
N MET A 218 0.78 -2.88 7.07
CA MET A 218 0.02 -2.27 5.99
C MET A 218 0.37 -0.80 5.83
N ILE A 219 0.40 -0.34 4.58
CA ILE A 219 0.68 1.05 4.22
C ILE A 219 -0.48 1.60 3.38
N PHE A 220 -0.88 2.81 3.72
CA PHE A 220 -1.84 3.62 2.97
C PHE A 220 -1.12 4.85 2.44
N SER A 221 -1.12 5.03 1.14
CA SER A 221 -0.40 6.13 0.53
C SER A 221 -1.09 6.68 -0.71
N THR A 222 -0.84 7.95 -0.98
CA THR A 222 -1.06 8.53 -2.30
C THR A 222 0.28 9.02 -2.82
N GLY A 223 0.73 8.46 -3.94
CA GLY A 223 1.94 8.88 -4.63
C GLY A 223 1.60 9.83 -5.77
N ILE A 224 2.45 10.82 -6.01
CA ILE A 224 2.34 11.71 -7.16
C ILE A 224 3.66 11.74 -7.92
N SER A 225 3.60 11.82 -9.25
CA SER A 225 4.78 11.95 -10.09
C SER A 225 4.69 13.19 -10.96
N THR A 226 5.74 13.98 -10.93
CA THR A 226 5.88 15.15 -11.81
C THR A 226 5.98 14.79 -13.29
N LEU A 227 6.34 13.54 -13.63
CA LEU A 227 6.43 13.09 -15.02
C LEU A 227 5.09 13.06 -15.76
N SER A 228 3.98 13.03 -15.04
CA SER A 228 2.63 13.04 -15.66
C SER A 228 2.10 14.44 -15.93
N LEU A 229 2.66 15.48 -15.32
CA LEU A 229 2.20 16.88 -15.44
C LEU A 229 2.84 17.63 -16.61
N ILE A 230 3.77 17.00 -17.34
CA ILE A 230 4.44 17.62 -18.50
C ILE A 230 3.58 17.57 -19.77
N HIS A 231 2.39 16.94 -19.72
CA HIS A 231 1.51 16.79 -20.89
C HIS A 231 0.10 17.38 -20.68
N ILE A 232 -0.02 18.44 -19.91
CA ILE A 232 -1.22 19.28 -19.87
C ILE A 232 -0.88 20.62 -20.52
#